data_5ef83fffcab36138d4feaa2d40393294
#
_entry.id   5ef83fffcab36138d4feaa2d40393294
#
_cell.length_a   1.000
_cell.length_b   1.000
_cell.length_c   1.000
_cell.angle_alpha   90.00
_cell.angle_beta   90.00
_cell.angle_gamma   90.00
#
_symmetry.space_group_name_H-M   'P 1'
#
loop_
_entity.id
_entity.type
_entity.pdbx_description
1 polymer ?
#
loop_
_entity_poly.entity_id
_entity_poly.type
_entity_poly.pdbx_seq_one_letter_code
_entity_poly.pdbx_strand_id
1 'polypeptide(L)'
;LSAVYYDTEDLRLTRSKITMRRRTGGTDDGWHIKFPGKTGRLEIHHPIDRGTKIPEEICSMVRSIVRDEPLSPIAQVDNERHETLLGDAAGTVVAEFCDDHVSATSLKSDTATSWREWEVEVTPAAPSTLIVAATDVLTRAGAAASKSPSKLAMALGPDLPTEPMVDNNLDPNSPTAGV
;
A
#
# COMPACT_ATOMS: atom_id res chain seq x y z
N LEU A 1 8.95 4.57 -11.16
CA LEU A 1 7.82 3.70 -10.84
C LEU A 1 6.53 4.51 -10.90
N SER A 2 5.48 3.98 -11.52
CA SER A 2 4.17 4.62 -11.58
C SER A 2 3.10 3.66 -11.07
N ALA A 3 2.19 4.12 -10.22
CA ALA A 3 1.15 3.30 -9.65
C ALA A 3 -0.21 4.02 -9.66
N VAL A 4 -1.23 3.35 -10.19
CA VAL A 4 -2.62 3.76 -10.05
C VAL A 4 -3.27 2.92 -8.98
N TYR A 5 -3.89 3.57 -8.00
CA TYR A 5 -4.63 2.91 -6.92
C TYR A 5 -6.11 2.86 -7.25
N TYR A 6 -6.74 1.76 -6.87
CA TYR A 6 -8.15 1.47 -7.15
C TYR A 6 -8.91 1.19 -5.88
N ASP A 7 -10.13 1.71 -5.79
CA ASP A 7 -11.07 1.46 -4.70
C ASP A 7 -12.50 1.72 -5.18
N THR A 8 -13.47 1.45 -4.33
CA THR A 8 -14.86 1.89 -4.52
C THR A 8 -14.98 3.40 -4.27
N GLU A 9 -16.08 4.02 -4.72
CA GLU A 9 -16.34 5.46 -4.51
C GLU A 9 -16.30 5.84 -3.03
N ASP A 10 -16.82 4.99 -2.15
CA ASP A 10 -16.85 5.17 -0.69
C ASP A 10 -15.60 4.62 0.04
N LEU A 11 -14.56 4.24 -0.71
CA LEU A 11 -13.23 3.82 -0.21
C LEU A 11 -13.29 2.59 0.72
N ARG A 12 -14.01 1.54 0.35
CA ARG A 12 -14.19 0.32 1.16
C ARG A 12 -12.90 -0.42 1.43
N LEU A 13 -12.00 -0.52 0.43
CA LEU A 13 -10.69 -1.15 0.60
C LEU A 13 -9.83 -0.34 1.57
N THR A 14 -9.73 0.97 1.35
CA THR A 14 -8.97 1.88 2.21
C THR A 14 -9.45 1.84 3.66
N ARG A 15 -10.79 1.88 3.89
CA ARG A 15 -11.41 1.73 5.22
C ARG A 15 -11.08 0.38 5.88
N SER A 16 -10.92 -0.66 5.07
CA SER A 16 -10.51 -2.01 5.51
C SER A 16 -8.99 -2.17 5.61
N LYS A 17 -8.20 -1.09 5.45
CA LYS A 17 -6.73 -1.09 5.45
C LYS A 17 -6.12 -1.96 4.33
N ILE A 18 -6.87 -2.15 3.25
CA ILE A 18 -6.44 -2.86 2.05
C ILE A 18 -6.05 -1.82 1.00
N THR A 19 -4.98 -2.08 0.27
CA THR A 19 -4.62 -1.27 -0.90
C THR A 19 -4.56 -2.16 -2.13
N MET A 20 -5.16 -1.69 -3.22
CA MET A 20 -5.07 -2.31 -4.55
C MET A 20 -4.45 -1.31 -5.51
N ARG A 21 -3.41 -1.72 -6.24
CA ARG A 21 -2.77 -0.87 -7.23
C ARG A 21 -2.34 -1.64 -8.47
N ARG A 22 -2.27 -0.96 -9.59
CA ARG A 22 -1.56 -1.39 -10.78
C ARG A 22 -0.26 -0.60 -10.86
N ARG A 23 0.89 -1.28 -10.82
CA ARG A 23 2.22 -0.66 -10.88
C ARG A 23 2.90 -0.96 -12.21
N THR A 24 3.66 0.02 -12.71
CA THR A 24 4.49 -0.07 -13.90
C THR A 24 5.84 0.61 -13.68
N GLY A 25 6.84 0.24 -14.49
CA GLY A 25 8.17 0.86 -14.48
C GLY A 25 9.17 0.21 -13.53
N GLY A 26 8.92 -1.01 -13.06
CA GLY A 26 9.81 -1.76 -12.20
C GLY A 26 10.00 -3.21 -12.64
N THR A 27 10.70 -4.00 -11.84
CA THR A 27 10.90 -5.43 -12.06
C THR A 27 9.65 -6.26 -11.72
N ASP A 28 8.73 -5.70 -10.95
CA ASP A 28 7.49 -6.32 -10.48
C ASP A 28 6.26 -5.57 -10.99
N ASP A 29 6.27 -5.21 -12.27
CA ASP A 29 5.11 -4.63 -12.96
C ASP A 29 3.91 -5.55 -12.79
N GLY A 30 2.78 -4.99 -12.36
CA GLY A 30 1.61 -5.81 -12.09
C GLY A 30 0.56 -5.16 -11.21
N TRP A 31 -0.41 -6.00 -10.88
CA TRP A 31 -1.41 -5.72 -9.88
C TRP A 31 -0.91 -6.17 -8.52
N HIS A 32 -1.05 -5.32 -7.53
CA HIS A 32 -0.64 -5.58 -6.17
C HIS A 32 -1.82 -5.35 -5.23
N ILE A 33 -2.08 -6.31 -4.37
CA ILE A 33 -3.00 -6.12 -3.24
C ILE A 33 -2.22 -6.32 -1.94
N LYS A 34 -2.37 -5.38 -1.01
CA LYS A 34 -1.83 -5.51 0.35
C LYS A 34 -2.98 -5.61 1.34
N PHE A 35 -3.02 -6.71 2.06
CA PHE A 35 -3.96 -6.95 3.15
C PHE A 35 -3.32 -6.64 4.51
N PRO A 36 -4.09 -6.18 5.50
CA PRO A 36 -3.59 -6.09 6.86
C PRO A 36 -3.30 -7.48 7.42
N GLY A 37 -2.18 -7.66 8.10
CA GLY A 37 -1.79 -8.90 8.75
C GLY A 37 -1.46 -8.68 10.23
N LYS A 38 -1.34 -9.77 10.99
CA LYS A 38 -0.98 -9.72 12.43
C LYS A 38 0.45 -9.23 12.67
N THR A 39 1.38 -9.58 11.78
CA THR A 39 2.81 -9.27 11.89
C THR A 39 3.33 -8.61 10.60
N GLY A 40 2.57 -7.64 10.06
CA GLY A 40 2.92 -6.98 8.80
C GLY A 40 1.76 -7.00 7.80
N ARG A 41 2.07 -6.85 6.53
CA ARG A 41 1.08 -6.88 5.44
C ARG A 41 1.31 -8.10 4.57
N LEU A 42 0.23 -8.79 4.21
CA LEU A 42 0.27 -9.80 3.16
C LEU A 42 0.15 -9.08 1.81
N GLU A 43 1.17 -9.21 0.97
CA GLU A 43 1.15 -8.69 -0.39
C GLU A 43 0.94 -9.84 -1.39
N ILE A 44 0.02 -9.65 -2.32
CA ILE A 44 -0.23 -10.55 -3.44
C ILE A 44 0.07 -9.76 -4.71
N HIS A 45 0.90 -10.35 -5.57
CA HIS A 45 1.26 -9.82 -6.87
C HIS A 45 0.64 -10.68 -7.98
N HIS A 46 0.06 -10.01 -8.97
CA HIS A 46 -0.42 -10.62 -10.21
C HIS A 46 0.23 -9.88 -11.39
N PRO A 47 0.99 -10.56 -12.24
CA PRO A 47 1.67 -9.93 -13.38
C PRO A 47 0.70 -9.18 -14.28
N ILE A 48 1.18 -8.12 -14.94
CA ILE A 48 0.40 -7.43 -15.97
C ILE A 48 0.17 -8.41 -17.14
N ASP A 49 -1.09 -8.64 -17.44
CA ASP A 49 -1.50 -9.13 -18.74
C ASP A 49 -1.60 -7.96 -19.75
N ARG A 50 -1.93 -8.25 -21.01
CA ARG A 50 -2.06 -7.22 -22.04
C ARG A 50 -3.31 -6.33 -21.87
N GLY A 51 -4.11 -6.58 -20.80
CA GLY A 51 -5.33 -5.85 -20.52
C GLY A 51 -5.15 -4.65 -19.60
N THR A 52 -6.09 -3.72 -19.64
CA THR A 52 -6.21 -2.61 -18.69
C THR A 52 -7.24 -2.90 -17.60
N LYS A 53 -8.00 -3.98 -17.74
CA LYS A 53 -9.01 -4.38 -16.77
C LYS A 53 -8.37 -5.02 -15.55
N ILE A 54 -8.99 -4.83 -14.39
CA ILE A 54 -8.61 -5.54 -13.17
C ILE A 54 -8.87 -7.04 -13.39
N PRO A 55 -7.87 -7.92 -13.18
CA PRO A 55 -8.05 -9.36 -13.30
C PRO A 55 -9.16 -9.89 -12.37
N GLU A 56 -9.94 -10.86 -12.83
CA GLU A 56 -11.04 -11.43 -12.03
C GLU A 56 -10.53 -12.09 -10.75
N GLU A 57 -9.33 -12.68 -10.79
CA GLU A 57 -8.66 -13.25 -9.62
C GLU A 57 -8.45 -12.18 -8.53
N ILE A 58 -8.02 -10.98 -8.92
CA ILE A 58 -7.83 -9.84 -8.04
C ILE A 58 -9.17 -9.35 -7.49
N CYS A 59 -10.19 -9.19 -8.35
CA CYS A 59 -11.54 -8.78 -7.92
C CYS A 59 -12.14 -9.78 -6.92
N SER A 60 -11.95 -11.08 -7.15
CA SER A 60 -12.52 -12.14 -6.29
C SER A 60 -11.99 -12.07 -4.86
N MET A 61 -10.72 -11.68 -4.67
CA MET A 61 -10.09 -11.58 -3.35
C MET A 61 -10.71 -10.49 -2.46
N VAL A 62 -11.30 -9.47 -3.06
CA VAL A 62 -11.88 -8.33 -2.33
C VAL A 62 -13.41 -8.27 -2.42
N ARG A 63 -14.04 -9.23 -3.09
CA ARG A 63 -15.48 -9.25 -3.35
C ARG A 63 -16.34 -9.13 -2.08
N SER A 64 -15.94 -9.77 -0.99
CA SER A 64 -16.66 -9.67 0.29
C SER A 64 -16.69 -8.26 0.88
N ILE A 65 -15.73 -7.41 0.47
CA ILE A 65 -15.58 -6.04 0.97
C ILE A 65 -16.24 -5.06 0.01
N VAL A 66 -15.90 -5.15 -1.28
CA VAL A 66 -16.42 -4.24 -2.31
C VAL A 66 -17.86 -4.58 -2.69
N ARG A 67 -18.26 -5.85 -2.56
CA ARG A 67 -19.56 -6.39 -2.99
C ARG A 67 -19.79 -6.09 -4.48
N ASP A 68 -20.89 -5.40 -4.82
CA ASP A 68 -21.27 -5.06 -6.20
C ASP A 68 -20.80 -3.65 -6.60
N GLU A 69 -20.07 -2.94 -5.73
CA GLU A 69 -19.57 -1.62 -6.05
C GLU A 69 -18.41 -1.68 -7.05
N PRO A 70 -18.40 -0.83 -8.06
CA PRO A 70 -17.35 -0.80 -9.05
C PRO A 70 -16.03 -0.29 -8.44
N LEU A 71 -14.93 -0.90 -8.85
CA LEU A 71 -13.58 -0.43 -8.57
C LEU A 71 -13.14 0.57 -9.63
N SER A 72 -12.71 1.74 -9.21
CA SER A 72 -12.25 2.84 -10.07
C SER A 72 -10.92 3.41 -9.58
N PRO A 73 -10.15 4.08 -10.46
CA PRO A 73 -8.95 4.80 -10.04
C PRO A 73 -9.28 5.89 -9.02
N ILE A 74 -8.54 5.93 -7.91
CA ILE A 74 -8.72 6.91 -6.83
C ILE A 74 -7.50 7.78 -6.59
N ALA A 75 -6.31 7.30 -6.96
CA ALA A 75 -5.07 8.07 -6.85
C ALA A 75 -4.04 7.59 -7.88
N GLN A 76 -3.22 8.53 -8.35
CA GLN A 76 -2.00 8.29 -9.13
C GLN A 76 -0.80 8.61 -8.25
N VAL A 77 0.22 7.73 -8.25
CA VAL A 77 1.48 7.92 -7.52
C VAL A 77 2.64 7.62 -8.44
N ASP A 78 3.47 8.60 -8.68
CA ASP A 78 4.72 8.48 -9.41
C ASP A 78 5.90 8.59 -8.44
N ASN A 79 6.83 7.66 -8.52
CA ASN A 79 7.95 7.54 -7.58
C ASN A 79 9.27 7.38 -8.33
N GLU A 80 10.18 8.32 -8.13
CA GLU A 80 11.57 8.18 -8.47
C GLU A 80 12.28 7.53 -7.29
N ARG A 81 12.64 6.23 -7.43
CA ARG A 81 13.26 5.42 -6.37
C ARG A 81 14.75 5.27 -6.64
N HIS A 82 15.56 5.66 -5.66
CA HIS A 82 16.98 5.33 -5.59
C HIS A 82 17.16 4.20 -4.59
N GLU A 83 17.48 3.02 -5.10
CA GLU A 83 17.62 1.79 -4.32
C GLU A 83 19.08 1.49 -4.03
N THR A 84 19.38 1.08 -2.80
CA THR A 84 20.70 0.63 -2.36
C THR A 84 20.55 -0.70 -1.62
N LEU A 85 21.20 -1.75 -2.14
CA LEU A 85 21.23 -3.05 -1.46
C LEU A 85 22.22 -3.01 -0.30
N LEU A 86 21.79 -3.46 0.87
CA LEU A 86 22.59 -3.57 2.07
C LEU A 86 22.96 -5.03 2.30
N GLY A 87 24.28 -5.32 2.27
CA GLY A 87 24.84 -6.66 2.49
C GLY A 87 25.44 -6.83 3.87
N ASP A 88 25.48 -8.07 4.35
CA ASP A 88 26.31 -8.44 5.49
C ASP A 88 27.79 -8.62 5.11
N ALA A 89 28.63 -8.97 6.07
CA ALA A 89 30.07 -9.18 5.84
C ALA A 89 30.39 -10.35 4.88
N ALA A 90 29.43 -11.26 4.65
CA ALA A 90 29.54 -12.37 3.70
C ALA A 90 29.01 -11.99 2.30
N GLY A 91 28.47 -10.77 2.14
CA GLY A 91 27.88 -10.29 0.89
C GLY A 91 26.42 -10.72 0.68
N THR A 92 25.78 -11.31 1.69
CA THR A 92 24.34 -11.64 1.61
C THR A 92 23.50 -10.37 1.74
N VAL A 93 22.58 -10.12 0.80
CA VAL A 93 21.66 -8.97 0.90
C VAL A 93 20.71 -9.19 2.07
N VAL A 94 20.76 -8.30 3.06
CA VAL A 94 19.94 -8.35 4.27
C VAL A 94 18.83 -7.29 4.28
N ALA A 95 18.97 -6.21 3.50
CA ALA A 95 17.94 -5.21 3.32
C ALA A 95 18.13 -4.42 2.03
N GLU A 96 17.07 -3.70 1.66
CA GLU A 96 17.08 -2.66 0.62
C GLU A 96 16.76 -1.32 1.28
N PHE A 97 17.60 -0.33 1.06
CA PHE A 97 17.34 1.05 1.41
C PHE A 97 16.82 1.78 0.18
N CYS A 98 15.65 2.37 0.29
CA CYS A 98 15.00 3.12 -0.77
C CYS A 98 14.88 4.59 -0.38
N ASP A 99 15.38 5.46 -1.24
CA ASP A 99 15.18 6.92 -1.19
C ASP A 99 14.17 7.27 -2.28
N ASP A 100 12.94 7.53 -1.86
CA ASP A 100 11.79 7.74 -2.72
C ASP A 100 11.43 9.23 -2.82
N HIS A 101 11.45 9.75 -4.05
CA HIS A 101 10.92 11.06 -4.40
C HIS A 101 9.55 10.88 -5.05
N VAL A 102 8.50 11.22 -4.33
CA VAL A 102 7.13 10.87 -4.69
C VAL A 102 6.35 12.09 -5.13
N SER A 103 5.64 11.97 -6.25
CA SER A 103 4.60 12.89 -6.71
C SER A 103 3.30 12.12 -6.82
N ALA A 104 2.23 12.66 -6.25
CA ALA A 104 0.94 11.97 -6.22
C ALA A 104 -0.22 12.94 -6.47
N THR A 105 -1.32 12.39 -7.01
CA THR A 105 -2.56 13.11 -7.23
C THR A 105 -3.72 12.28 -6.69
N SER A 106 -4.54 12.85 -5.80
CA SER A 106 -5.86 12.30 -5.50
C SER A 106 -6.76 12.52 -6.70
N LEU A 107 -7.30 11.46 -7.28
CA LEU A 107 -8.25 11.54 -8.40
C LEU A 107 -9.68 11.85 -7.93
N LYS A 108 -9.91 11.92 -6.60
CA LYS A 108 -11.19 12.30 -6.02
C LYS A 108 -11.35 13.82 -5.94
N SER A 109 -10.30 14.54 -5.59
CA SER A 109 -10.30 16.00 -5.42
C SER A 109 -9.38 16.74 -6.39
N ASP A 110 -8.70 16.02 -7.29
CA ASP A 110 -7.67 16.55 -8.20
C ASP A 110 -6.54 17.31 -7.44
N THR A 111 -6.25 16.85 -6.22
CA THR A 111 -5.25 17.47 -5.36
C THR A 111 -3.90 16.80 -5.56
N ALA A 112 -2.90 17.57 -5.99
CA ALA A 112 -1.53 17.11 -6.13
C ALA A 112 -0.73 17.36 -4.85
N THR A 113 0.17 16.42 -4.54
CA THR A 113 1.12 16.51 -3.42
C THR A 113 2.45 15.87 -3.81
N SER A 114 3.53 16.27 -3.13
CA SER A 114 4.83 15.65 -3.29
C SER A 114 5.56 15.57 -1.97
N TRP A 115 6.37 14.51 -1.80
CA TRP A 115 7.20 14.33 -0.61
C TRP A 115 8.41 13.45 -0.92
N ARG A 116 9.35 13.39 0.01
CA ARG A 116 10.45 12.45 0.00
C ARG A 116 10.33 11.55 1.22
N GLU A 117 10.57 10.26 1.05
CA GLU A 117 10.60 9.31 2.16
C GLU A 117 11.72 8.31 1.97
N TRP A 118 12.19 7.77 3.10
CA TRP A 118 13.15 6.68 3.14
C TRP A 118 12.47 5.43 3.68
N GLU A 119 12.69 4.32 3.00
CA GLU A 119 12.19 3.00 3.39
C GLU A 119 13.36 2.02 3.56
N VAL A 120 13.27 1.13 4.54
CA VAL A 120 14.17 -0.01 4.69
C VAL A 120 13.33 -1.28 4.63
N GLU A 121 13.50 -2.04 3.58
CA GLU A 121 12.82 -3.31 3.35
C GLU A 121 13.78 -4.45 3.68
N VAL A 122 13.46 -5.23 4.72
CA VAL A 122 14.34 -6.33 5.18
C VAL A 122 14.04 -7.62 4.42
N THR A 123 15.11 -8.36 4.10
CA THR A 123 14.99 -9.70 3.55
C THR A 123 14.81 -10.74 4.66
N PRO A 124 14.42 -12.00 4.34
CA PRO A 124 14.41 -13.09 5.31
C PRO A 124 15.78 -13.40 5.96
N ALA A 125 16.89 -12.97 5.34
CA ALA A 125 18.23 -13.14 5.85
C ALA A 125 18.62 -12.06 6.89
N ALA A 126 17.79 -11.05 7.08
CA ALA A 126 18.07 -9.94 7.98
C ALA A 126 18.10 -10.39 9.45
N PRO A 127 19.10 -9.96 10.26
CA PRO A 127 19.03 -10.14 11.69
C PRO A 127 17.90 -9.31 12.30
N SER A 128 17.25 -9.82 13.34
CA SER A 128 16.09 -9.17 13.99
C SER A 128 16.39 -7.76 14.52
N THR A 129 17.66 -7.44 14.76
CA THR A 129 18.12 -6.13 15.24
C THR A 129 18.29 -5.08 14.13
N LEU A 130 18.24 -5.49 12.84
CA LEU A 130 18.59 -4.61 11.73
C LEU A 130 17.66 -3.39 11.64
N ILE A 131 16.36 -3.58 11.78
CA ILE A 131 15.37 -2.48 11.70
C ILE A 131 15.62 -1.44 12.79
N VAL A 132 15.95 -1.87 14.01
CA VAL A 132 16.26 -0.95 15.13
C VAL A 132 17.51 -0.14 14.81
N ALA A 133 18.57 -0.81 14.34
CA ALA A 133 19.83 -0.15 13.98
C ALA A 133 19.64 0.81 12.80
N ALA A 134 18.92 0.41 11.77
CA ALA A 134 18.61 1.26 10.62
C ALA A 134 17.80 2.50 11.03
N THR A 135 16.77 2.32 11.86
CA THR A 135 15.95 3.43 12.39
C THR A 135 16.81 4.44 13.13
N ASP A 136 17.74 3.99 13.97
CA ASP A 136 18.64 4.86 14.73
C ASP A 136 19.58 5.65 13.79
N VAL A 137 20.15 4.99 12.78
CA VAL A 137 21.00 5.64 11.78
C VAL A 137 20.25 6.71 11.01
N LEU A 138 19.05 6.37 10.50
CA LEU A 138 18.24 7.29 9.70
C LEU A 138 17.75 8.47 10.53
N THR A 139 17.36 8.24 11.79
CA THR A 139 16.94 9.31 12.72
C THR A 139 18.09 10.28 12.98
N ARG A 140 19.31 9.78 13.20
CA ARG A 140 20.50 10.62 13.34
C ARG A 140 20.85 11.38 12.06
N ALA A 141 20.51 10.84 10.91
CA ALA A 141 20.63 11.53 9.61
C ALA A 141 19.53 12.56 9.35
N GLY A 142 18.57 12.74 10.30
CA GLY A 142 17.53 13.75 10.23
C GLY A 142 16.17 13.24 9.74
N ALA A 143 15.99 11.93 9.55
CA ALA A 143 14.69 11.37 9.24
C ALA A 143 13.75 11.45 10.45
N ALA A 144 12.46 11.65 10.17
CA ALA A 144 11.39 11.51 11.15
C ALA A 144 10.48 10.34 10.76
N ALA A 145 9.93 9.66 11.78
CA ALA A 145 8.97 8.59 11.52
C ALA A 145 7.77 9.13 10.72
N SER A 146 7.38 8.40 9.68
CA SER A 146 6.23 8.77 8.86
C SER A 146 4.96 8.80 9.70
N LYS A 147 4.18 9.87 9.54
CA LYS A 147 2.84 10.01 10.15
C LYS A 147 1.76 9.31 9.34
N SER A 148 2.08 8.90 8.12
CA SER A 148 1.16 8.24 7.21
C SER A 148 1.44 6.73 7.12
N PRO A 149 0.40 5.88 7.11
CA PRO A 149 0.58 4.44 7.02
C PRO A 149 0.98 3.94 5.62
N SER A 150 0.86 4.76 4.58
CA SER A 150 1.14 4.36 3.19
C SER A 150 1.21 5.54 2.24
N LYS A 151 1.84 5.32 1.05
CA LYS A 151 1.83 6.29 -0.06
C LYS A 151 0.41 6.65 -0.51
N LEU A 152 -0.52 5.69 -0.52
CA LEU A 152 -1.92 5.96 -0.83
C LEU A 152 -2.55 6.94 0.16
N ALA A 153 -2.31 6.75 1.47
CA ALA A 153 -2.85 7.64 2.49
C ALA A 153 -2.29 9.07 2.35
N MET A 154 -1.01 9.20 1.98
CA MET A 154 -0.42 10.50 1.64
C MET A 154 -1.07 11.13 0.40
N ALA A 155 -1.27 10.32 -0.66
CA ALA A 155 -1.87 10.78 -1.91
C ALA A 155 -3.32 11.24 -1.74
N LEU A 156 -4.12 10.52 -0.94
CA LEU A 156 -5.50 10.90 -0.66
C LEU A 156 -5.61 12.13 0.25
N GLY A 157 -4.64 12.33 1.16
CA GLY A 157 -4.64 13.51 2.03
C GLY A 157 -6.00 13.75 2.71
N PRO A 158 -6.68 14.89 2.41
CA PRO A 158 -8.00 15.20 2.98
C PRO A 158 -9.11 14.22 2.57
N ASP A 159 -8.96 13.53 1.45
CA ASP A 159 -9.94 12.53 0.96
C ASP A 159 -9.83 11.20 1.71
N LEU A 160 -8.79 11.04 2.57
CA LEU A 160 -8.62 9.82 3.36
C LEU A 160 -9.77 9.71 4.39
N PRO A 161 -10.52 8.57 4.40
CA PRO A 161 -11.59 8.39 5.37
C PRO A 161 -11.05 8.37 6.80
N THR A 162 -11.65 9.14 7.67
CA THR A 162 -11.26 9.25 9.10
C THR A 162 -11.83 8.12 9.95
N GLU A 163 -12.90 7.46 9.48
CA GLU A 163 -13.59 6.41 10.20
C GLU A 163 -13.48 5.06 9.47
N PRO A 164 -13.30 3.95 10.21
CA PRO A 164 -13.41 2.61 9.64
C PRO A 164 -14.83 2.37 9.12
N MET A 165 -15.00 1.41 8.19
CA MET A 165 -16.35 0.94 7.84
C MET A 165 -17.03 0.40 9.11
N VAL A 166 -18.09 1.08 9.54
CA VAL A 166 -19.02 0.52 10.52
C VAL A 166 -20.02 -0.30 9.72
N ASP A 167 -20.05 -1.60 9.95
CA ASP A 167 -21.09 -2.46 9.38
C ASP A 167 -22.39 -2.20 10.15
N ASN A 168 -23.13 -1.16 9.74
CA ASN A 168 -24.40 -0.77 10.34
C ASN A 168 -25.51 -1.81 10.14
N ASN A 169 -25.22 -2.95 9.49
CA ASN A 169 -26.17 -4.03 9.27
C ASN A 169 -26.08 -5.17 10.30
N LEU A 170 -25.24 -5.06 11.31
CA LEU A 170 -25.26 -5.94 12.46
C LEU A 170 -26.16 -5.34 13.54
N ASP A 171 -27.47 -5.28 13.28
CA ASP A 171 -28.46 -5.19 14.34
C ASP A 171 -28.43 -6.52 15.12
N PRO A 172 -27.97 -6.53 16.39
CA PRO A 172 -27.91 -7.76 17.18
C PRO A 172 -29.28 -8.38 17.44
N ASN A 173 -30.36 -7.69 17.10
CA ASN A 173 -31.74 -8.17 17.17
C ASN A 173 -32.32 -8.58 15.81
N SER A 174 -31.51 -8.57 14.73
CA SER A 174 -31.96 -9.07 13.43
C SER A 174 -32.16 -10.59 13.50
N PRO A 175 -33.31 -11.15 13.09
CA PRO A 175 -33.60 -12.59 13.14
C PRO A 175 -32.72 -13.44 12.20
N THR A 176 -31.80 -12.86 11.47
CA THR A 176 -30.82 -13.54 10.60
C THR A 176 -29.42 -13.71 11.22
N ALA A 177 -29.20 -13.33 12.49
CA ALA A 177 -27.93 -13.47 13.18
C ALA A 177 -27.67 -14.89 13.74
N GLY A 178 -28.37 -15.89 13.28
CA GLY A 178 -28.25 -17.28 13.77
C GLY A 178 -28.49 -18.31 12.67
N VAL A 179 -27.49 -18.55 11.83
CA VAL A 179 -27.23 -19.86 11.16
C VAL A 179 -25.74 -19.98 10.87
#